data_2948946ff40e4c574860f8de690a09e5
#
_entry.id   2948946ff40e4c574860f8de690a09e5
#
_cell.length_a   1.000
_cell.length_b   1.000
_cell.length_c   1.000
_cell.angle_alpha   90.00
_cell.angle_beta   90.00
_cell.angle_gamma   90.00
#
_symmetry.space_group_name_H-M   'P 1'
#
loop_
_entity.id
_entity.type
_entity.pdbx_description
1 polymer ?
#
loop_
_entity_poly.entity_id
_entity_poly.type
_entity_poly.pdbx_seq_one_letter_code
_entity_poly.pdbx_strand_id
1 'polypeptide(L)'
;MGIMDSMYIGANALKAHGRRLDIHAKNVANVDTPNYVRKIPMLNAEEGGVSFAGIMSSMNDSFMAANGTLQGGVSFTGVMEDPTLGEKIYKPGHPDADENGYIRQSNVNAMVDIADAMLAQRAYEANLAVLNISKAMALKAADIGK
;
A
#
# COMPACT_ATOMS: atom_id res chain seq x y z
N MET A 1 -8.96 21.29 7.61
CA MET A 1 -9.26 19.83 7.48
C MET A 1 -10.65 19.58 7.99
N GLY A 2 -11.58 19.20 7.13
CA GLY A 2 -12.92 18.78 7.52
C GLY A 2 -12.94 17.31 7.97
N ILE A 3 -13.99 16.90 8.68
CA ILE A 3 -14.20 15.48 9.06
C ILE A 3 -14.22 14.58 7.82
N MET A 4 -14.74 15.08 6.70
CA MET A 4 -14.77 14.36 5.43
C MET A 4 -13.36 14.09 4.87
N ASP A 5 -12.43 15.04 5.02
CA ASP A 5 -11.04 14.86 4.55
C ASP A 5 -10.33 13.77 5.36
N SER A 6 -10.54 13.75 6.69
CA SER A 6 -9.96 12.71 7.55
C SER A 6 -10.52 11.32 7.24
N MET A 7 -11.80 11.21 6.91
CA MET A 7 -12.42 9.96 6.47
C MET A 7 -11.88 9.50 5.10
N TYR A 8 -11.67 10.42 4.17
CA TYR A 8 -11.11 10.11 2.86
C TYR A 8 -9.67 9.61 2.96
N ILE A 9 -8.83 10.30 3.75
CA ILE A 9 -7.44 9.89 4.02
C ILE A 9 -7.41 8.49 4.65
N GLY A 10 -8.27 8.24 5.65
CA GLY A 10 -8.37 6.94 6.31
C GLY A 10 -8.82 5.82 5.36
N ALA A 11 -9.77 6.10 4.46
CA ALA A 11 -10.24 5.13 3.47
C ALA A 11 -9.13 4.78 2.45
N ASN A 12 -8.37 5.77 1.99
CA ASN A 12 -7.23 5.54 1.09
C ASN A 12 -6.14 4.71 1.79
N ALA A 13 -5.83 5.02 3.04
CA ALA A 13 -4.87 4.26 3.84
C ALA A 13 -5.32 2.80 4.04
N LEU A 14 -6.62 2.56 4.33
CA LEU A 14 -7.17 1.19 4.41
C LEU A 14 -7.00 0.44 3.10
N LYS A 15 -7.32 1.07 1.97
CA LYS A 15 -7.17 0.47 0.64
C LYS A 15 -5.71 0.14 0.35
N ALA A 16 -4.79 1.05 0.66
CA ALA A 16 -3.35 0.85 0.44
C ALA A 16 -2.79 -0.31 1.28
N HIS A 17 -3.10 -0.34 2.58
CA HIS A 17 -2.65 -1.43 3.46
C HIS A 17 -3.33 -2.76 3.16
N GLY A 18 -4.58 -2.76 2.75
CA GLY A 18 -5.27 -3.97 2.27
C GLY A 18 -4.58 -4.56 1.03
N ARG A 19 -4.22 -3.73 0.05
CA ARG A 19 -3.44 -4.17 -1.12
C ARG A 19 -2.06 -4.69 -0.76
N ARG A 20 -1.40 -4.04 0.19
CA ARG A 20 -0.11 -4.50 0.71
C ARG A 20 -0.22 -5.89 1.33
N LEU A 21 -1.23 -6.11 2.16
CA LEU A 21 -1.50 -7.41 2.78
C LEU A 21 -1.73 -8.51 1.74
N ASP A 22 -2.56 -8.23 0.71
CA ASP A 22 -2.83 -9.17 -0.38
C ASP A 22 -1.55 -9.60 -1.13
N ILE A 23 -0.62 -8.67 -1.35
CA ILE A 23 0.62 -8.96 -2.07
C ILE A 23 1.53 -9.85 -1.23
N HIS A 24 1.74 -9.53 0.05
CA HIS A 24 2.54 -10.37 0.93
C HIS A 24 1.93 -11.77 1.12
N ALA A 25 0.60 -11.86 1.24
CA ALA A 25 -0.11 -13.14 1.29
C ALA A 25 0.11 -13.97 0.01
N LYS A 26 0.08 -13.33 -1.16
CA LYS A 26 0.38 -14.00 -2.44
C LYS A 26 1.83 -14.46 -2.52
N ASN A 27 2.79 -13.67 -2.02
CA ASN A 27 4.19 -14.10 -1.96
C ASN A 27 4.34 -15.34 -1.09
N VAL A 28 3.78 -15.32 0.13
CA VAL A 28 3.84 -16.47 1.05
C VAL A 28 3.18 -17.71 0.45
N ALA A 29 2.02 -17.56 -0.19
CA ALA A 29 1.34 -18.68 -0.84
C ALA A 29 2.14 -19.31 -1.99
N ASN A 30 3.07 -18.56 -2.59
CA ASN A 30 3.88 -19.02 -3.74
C ASN A 30 5.36 -19.21 -3.39
N VAL A 31 5.70 -19.37 -2.10
CA VAL A 31 7.10 -19.56 -1.66
C VAL A 31 7.74 -20.83 -2.28
N ASP A 32 6.95 -21.88 -2.45
CA ASP A 32 7.39 -23.14 -3.04
C ASP A 32 7.07 -23.28 -4.53
N THR A 33 6.50 -22.23 -5.15
CA THR A 33 6.14 -22.26 -6.57
C THR A 33 7.39 -21.98 -7.42
N PRO A 34 7.80 -22.91 -8.29
CA PRO A 34 8.94 -22.70 -9.18
C PRO A 34 8.74 -21.47 -10.08
N ASN A 35 9.83 -20.77 -10.36
CA ASN A 35 9.86 -19.58 -11.21
C ASN A 35 8.99 -18.41 -10.72
N TYR A 36 8.43 -18.48 -9.52
CA TYR A 36 7.70 -17.34 -8.95
C TYR A 36 8.67 -16.24 -8.54
N VAL A 37 8.34 -15.00 -8.91
CA VAL A 37 9.11 -13.80 -8.57
C VAL A 37 8.36 -13.04 -7.46
N ARG A 38 9.07 -12.73 -6.38
CA ARG A 38 8.57 -11.95 -5.26
C ARG A 38 8.03 -10.61 -5.72
N LYS A 39 6.86 -10.22 -5.24
CA LYS A 39 6.20 -8.96 -5.54
C LYS A 39 6.32 -8.01 -4.36
N ILE A 40 6.79 -6.80 -4.63
CA ILE A 40 7.00 -5.75 -3.65
C ILE A 40 5.92 -4.69 -3.83
N PRO A 41 5.05 -4.43 -2.83
CA PRO A 41 4.04 -3.40 -2.90
C PRO A 41 4.67 -2.00 -2.84
N MET A 42 4.32 -1.15 -3.80
CA MET A 42 4.75 0.24 -3.85
C MET A 42 3.68 1.14 -3.26
N LEU A 43 4.05 1.88 -2.22
CA LEU A 43 3.21 2.86 -1.56
C LEU A 43 3.82 4.25 -1.76
N ASN A 44 2.98 5.22 -2.04
CA ASN A 44 3.41 6.62 -2.14
C ASN A 44 2.69 7.44 -1.08
N ALA A 45 3.41 8.33 -0.41
CA ALA A 45 2.80 9.35 0.41
C ALA A 45 2.26 10.44 -0.52
N GLU A 46 0.97 10.68 -0.48
CA GLU A 46 0.38 11.84 -1.14
C GLU A 46 0.72 13.05 -0.28
N GLU A 47 1.68 13.84 -0.73
CA GLU A 47 2.01 15.09 -0.07
C GLU A 47 0.83 16.05 -0.22
N GLY A 48 0.05 16.19 0.84
CA GLY A 48 -1.00 17.22 0.97
C GLY A 48 -0.41 18.61 1.19
N GLY A 49 0.72 18.90 0.60
CA GLY A 49 1.41 20.18 0.69
C GLY A 49 1.37 20.88 -0.67
N VAL A 50 0.83 22.08 -0.71
CA VAL A 50 1.11 23.00 -1.81
C VAL A 50 2.63 23.16 -1.84
N SER A 51 3.27 22.67 -2.86
CA SER A 51 4.70 22.85 -3.07
C SER A 51 4.99 24.35 -3.01
N PHE A 52 6.14 24.76 -2.46
CA PHE A 52 6.52 26.18 -2.42
C PHE A 52 6.38 26.84 -3.81
N ALA A 53 6.68 26.12 -4.89
CA ALA A 53 6.43 26.53 -6.25
C ALA A 53 4.94 26.72 -6.55
N GLY A 54 4.07 25.88 -5.99
CA GLY A 54 2.61 26.02 -6.09
C GLY A 54 2.07 27.23 -5.32
N ILE A 55 2.65 27.54 -4.15
CA ILE A 55 2.32 28.75 -3.39
C ILE A 55 2.75 30.00 -4.17
N MET A 56 3.95 29.99 -4.75
CA MET A 56 4.45 31.12 -5.55
C MET A 56 3.64 31.33 -6.83
N SER A 57 3.20 30.25 -7.51
CA SER A 57 2.34 30.38 -8.69
C SER A 57 0.91 30.85 -8.33
N SER A 58 0.37 30.43 -7.19
CA SER A 58 -0.95 30.86 -6.73
C SER A 58 -0.98 32.31 -6.21
N MET A 59 0.17 32.87 -5.82
CA MET A 59 0.27 34.31 -5.49
C MET A 59 0.18 35.20 -6.73
N ASN A 60 0.45 34.67 -7.92
CA ASN A 60 0.37 35.41 -9.17
C ASN A 60 -0.99 35.27 -9.87
N ASP A 61 -1.75 34.22 -9.61
CA ASP A 61 -3.08 33.98 -10.13
C ASP A 61 -4.09 33.97 -8.97
N SER A 62 -4.71 35.15 -8.76
CA SER A 62 -5.98 35.38 -8.05
C SER A 62 -6.43 34.32 -7.02
N PHE A 63 -6.50 34.77 -5.79
CA PHE A 63 -7.24 34.33 -4.59
C PHE A 63 -8.41 33.31 -4.72
N MET A 64 -8.74 32.81 -5.91
CA MET A 64 -9.85 31.90 -6.19
C MET A 64 -9.45 30.43 -6.35
N ALA A 65 -8.18 30.08 -6.41
CA ALA A 65 -7.72 28.69 -6.63
C ALA A 65 -7.12 28.02 -5.38
N ALA A 66 -7.17 28.64 -4.22
CA ALA A 66 -6.68 28.10 -2.95
C ALA A 66 -7.62 27.05 -2.31
N ASN A 67 -8.52 26.45 -3.08
CA ASN A 67 -9.22 25.21 -2.72
C ASN A 67 -8.41 23.97 -3.09
N GLY A 68 -7.09 24.03 -3.00
CA GLY A 68 -6.27 22.84 -2.96
C GLY A 68 -6.67 22.03 -1.74
N THR A 69 -7.54 21.05 -1.92
CA THR A 69 -7.80 20.00 -0.95
C THR A 69 -6.44 19.47 -0.52
N LEU A 70 -6.14 19.63 0.76
CA LEU A 70 -4.98 18.99 1.39
C LEU A 70 -5.22 17.46 1.35
N GLN A 71 -5.00 16.86 0.20
CA GLN A 71 -5.02 15.41 0.00
C GLN A 71 -3.69 14.86 0.50
N GLY A 72 -3.53 14.83 1.82
CA GLY A 72 -2.47 14.04 2.43
C GLY A 72 -2.95 12.59 2.58
N GLY A 73 -2.05 11.65 2.59
CA GLY A 73 -2.40 10.26 2.81
C GLY A 73 -1.40 9.30 2.18
N VAL A 74 -1.74 8.02 2.19
CA VAL A 74 -0.96 6.96 1.55
C VAL A 74 -1.79 6.35 0.43
N SER A 75 -1.22 6.29 -0.76
CA SER A 75 -1.82 5.62 -1.90
C SER A 75 -0.99 4.42 -2.34
N PHE A 76 -1.66 3.41 -2.88
CA PHE A 76 -1.02 2.27 -3.51
C PHE A 76 -0.76 2.60 -4.97
N THR A 77 0.53 2.65 -5.36
CA THR A 77 0.94 3.07 -6.70
C THR A 77 1.10 1.88 -7.65
N GLY A 78 1.45 0.70 -7.11
CA GLY A 78 1.65 -0.48 -7.94
C GLY A 78 2.44 -1.59 -7.26
N VAL A 79 2.90 -2.52 -8.07
CA VAL A 79 3.72 -3.67 -7.66
C VAL A 79 4.99 -3.67 -8.47
N MET A 80 6.10 -3.86 -7.80
CA MET A 80 7.41 -4.08 -8.43
C MET A 80 7.81 -5.54 -8.23
N GLU A 81 8.43 -6.15 -9.22
CA GLU A 81 9.04 -7.46 -9.09
C GLU A 81 10.45 -7.33 -8.52
N ASP A 82 10.79 -8.23 -7.59
CA ASP A 82 12.13 -8.28 -7.00
C ASP A 82 13.12 -8.83 -8.05
N PRO A 83 14.15 -8.06 -8.45
CA PRO A 83 15.10 -8.49 -9.47
C PRO A 83 16.03 -9.62 -9.00
N THR A 84 16.04 -9.96 -7.72
CA THR A 84 16.84 -11.07 -7.19
C THR A 84 16.37 -12.39 -7.79
N LEU A 85 17.33 -13.20 -8.23
CA LEU A 85 17.02 -14.50 -8.81
C LEU A 85 16.98 -15.56 -7.72
N GLY A 86 15.95 -16.40 -7.74
CA GLY A 86 15.85 -17.56 -6.88
C GLY A 86 16.96 -18.59 -7.15
N GLU A 87 17.18 -19.47 -6.20
CA GLU A 87 18.21 -20.52 -6.24
C GLU A 87 17.89 -21.56 -7.31
N LYS A 88 18.91 -22.06 -8.02
CA LYS A 88 18.74 -23.15 -8.98
C LYS A 88 18.88 -24.50 -8.29
N ILE A 89 17.87 -25.34 -8.45
CA ILE A 89 17.87 -26.70 -7.90
C ILE A 89 17.78 -27.71 -9.04
N TYR A 90 18.59 -28.78 -8.95
CA TYR A 90 18.56 -29.88 -9.91
C TYR A 90 17.38 -30.81 -9.64
N LYS A 91 16.36 -30.78 -10.56
CA LYS A 91 15.19 -31.67 -10.53
C LYS A 91 14.78 -32.06 -11.96
N PRO A 92 15.48 -33.03 -12.59
CA PRO A 92 15.27 -33.32 -14.01
C PRO A 92 13.91 -33.94 -14.34
N GLY A 93 13.16 -34.41 -13.33
CA GLY A 93 11.78 -34.93 -13.52
C GLY A 93 10.68 -33.91 -13.37
N HIS A 94 11.01 -32.64 -13.16
CA HIS A 94 9.99 -31.58 -12.98
C HIS A 94 9.55 -31.03 -14.33
N PRO A 95 8.24 -30.76 -14.54
CA PRO A 95 7.73 -30.25 -15.83
C PRO A 95 8.32 -28.88 -16.21
N ASP A 96 8.73 -28.08 -15.23
CA ASP A 96 9.32 -26.74 -15.42
C ASP A 96 10.86 -26.77 -15.41
N ALA A 97 11.49 -27.97 -15.52
CA ALA A 97 12.93 -28.07 -15.60
C ALA A 97 13.45 -27.55 -16.95
N ASP A 98 14.59 -26.84 -16.91
CA ASP A 98 15.29 -26.42 -18.11
C ASP A 98 15.94 -27.63 -18.85
N GLU A 99 16.54 -27.40 -20.00
CA GLU A 99 17.22 -28.45 -20.79
C GLU A 99 18.35 -29.18 -20.02
N ASN A 100 18.85 -28.55 -18.97
CA ASN A 100 19.88 -29.09 -18.08
C ASN A 100 19.32 -29.75 -16.83
N GLY A 101 17.98 -29.82 -16.69
CA GLY A 101 17.30 -30.43 -15.55
C GLY A 101 17.27 -29.56 -14.29
N TYR A 102 17.47 -28.27 -14.40
CA TYR A 102 17.38 -27.32 -13.28
C TYR A 102 16.05 -26.58 -13.27
N ILE A 103 15.52 -26.38 -12.07
CA ILE A 103 14.41 -25.45 -11.81
C ILE A 103 14.92 -24.27 -10.98
N ARG A 104 14.28 -23.12 -11.11
CA ARG A 104 14.54 -21.97 -10.25
C ARG A 104 13.51 -21.93 -9.15
N GLN A 105 13.97 -21.90 -7.89
CA GLN A 105 13.06 -21.64 -6.77
C GLN A 105 12.54 -20.20 -6.77
N SER A 106 11.43 -20.01 -6.05
CA SER A 106 10.95 -18.68 -5.71
C SER A 106 12.00 -17.89 -4.91
N ASN A 107 12.13 -16.59 -5.16
CA ASN A 107 12.97 -15.68 -4.38
C ASN A 107 12.23 -15.11 -3.16
N VAL A 108 11.09 -15.66 -2.79
CA VAL A 108 10.29 -15.25 -1.63
C VAL A 108 10.93 -15.72 -0.34
N ASN A 109 11.11 -14.81 0.61
CA ASN A 109 11.42 -15.16 1.99
C ASN A 109 10.13 -15.12 2.81
N ALA A 110 9.58 -16.31 3.12
CA ALA A 110 8.31 -16.43 3.83
C ALA A 110 8.32 -15.71 5.18
N MET A 111 9.42 -15.75 5.94
CA MET A 111 9.51 -15.11 7.24
C MET A 111 9.40 -13.58 7.12
N VAL A 112 10.07 -13.00 6.14
CA VAL A 112 10.04 -11.54 5.87
C VAL A 112 8.64 -11.14 5.39
N ASP A 113 8.07 -11.86 4.43
CA ASP A 113 6.74 -11.52 3.89
C ASP A 113 5.63 -11.72 4.93
N ILE A 114 5.72 -12.71 5.84
CA ILE A 114 4.78 -12.85 6.97
C ILE A 114 4.92 -11.67 7.94
N ALA A 115 6.14 -11.24 8.29
CA ALA A 115 6.36 -10.10 9.16
C ALA A 115 5.80 -8.81 8.53
N ASP A 116 6.04 -8.60 7.24
CA ASP A 116 5.51 -7.46 6.49
C ASP A 116 3.97 -7.49 6.38
N ALA A 117 3.38 -8.68 6.21
CA ALA A 117 1.93 -8.87 6.24
C ALA A 117 1.34 -8.50 7.60
N MET A 118 1.96 -8.92 8.71
CA MET A 118 1.54 -8.56 10.07
C MET A 118 1.61 -7.05 10.32
N LEU A 119 2.66 -6.38 9.82
CA LEU A 119 2.77 -4.92 9.89
C LEU A 119 1.66 -4.23 9.09
N ALA A 120 1.37 -4.72 7.89
CA ALA A 120 0.29 -4.19 7.06
C ALA A 120 -1.09 -4.38 7.73
N GLN A 121 -1.31 -5.54 8.36
CA GLN A 121 -2.53 -5.83 9.12
C GLN A 121 -2.70 -4.86 10.29
N ARG A 122 -1.66 -4.65 11.11
CA ARG A 122 -1.72 -3.70 12.23
C ARG A 122 -2.01 -2.28 11.77
N ALA A 123 -1.37 -1.84 10.67
CA ALA A 123 -1.63 -0.54 10.09
C ALA A 123 -3.09 -0.41 9.59
N TYR A 124 -3.62 -1.46 8.97
CA TYR A 124 -5.01 -1.54 8.54
C TYR A 124 -5.98 -1.40 9.73
N GLU A 125 -5.77 -2.18 10.79
CA GLU A 125 -6.58 -2.15 12.01
C GLU A 125 -6.55 -0.77 12.70
N ALA A 126 -5.37 -0.15 12.78
CA ALA A 126 -5.22 1.20 13.33
C ALA A 126 -6.02 2.24 12.52
N ASN A 127 -5.94 2.20 11.20
CA ASN A 127 -6.70 3.11 10.33
C ASN A 127 -8.22 2.87 10.43
N LEU A 128 -8.65 1.61 10.59
CA LEU A 128 -10.05 1.27 10.82
C LEU A 128 -10.56 1.87 12.14
N ALA A 129 -9.76 1.79 13.21
CA ALA A 129 -10.08 2.41 14.50
C ALA A 129 -10.22 3.94 14.38
N VAL A 130 -9.31 4.60 13.69
CA VAL A 130 -9.36 6.05 13.42
C VAL A 130 -10.64 6.43 12.66
N LEU A 131 -11.01 5.66 11.62
CA LEU A 131 -12.25 5.91 10.87
C LEU A 131 -13.50 5.76 11.73
N ASN A 132 -13.55 4.76 12.59
CA ASN A 132 -14.67 4.56 13.51
C ASN A 132 -14.80 5.72 14.51
N ILE A 133 -13.68 6.21 15.04
CA ILE A 133 -13.65 7.39 15.93
C ILE A 133 -14.10 8.63 15.17
N SER A 134 -13.60 8.87 13.96
CA SER A 134 -14.00 10.02 13.13
C SER A 134 -15.50 10.01 12.81
N LYS A 135 -16.05 8.83 12.50
CA LYS A 135 -17.50 8.63 12.30
C LYS A 135 -18.29 8.97 13.57
N ALA A 136 -17.85 8.49 14.73
CA ALA A 136 -18.52 8.75 16.00
C ALA A 136 -18.50 10.25 16.36
N MET A 137 -17.38 10.93 16.08
CA MET A 137 -17.24 12.38 16.26
C MET A 137 -18.18 13.14 15.32
N ALA A 138 -18.29 12.73 14.06
CA ALA A 138 -19.19 13.34 13.08
C ALA A 138 -20.67 13.23 13.54
N LEU A 139 -21.08 12.08 14.01
CA LEU A 139 -22.44 11.86 14.54
C LEU A 139 -22.74 12.75 15.75
N LYS A 140 -21.80 12.81 16.71
CA LYS A 140 -21.95 13.69 17.89
C LYS A 140 -22.00 15.16 17.52
N ALA A 141 -21.20 15.60 16.55
CA ALA A 141 -21.22 16.98 16.07
C ALA A 141 -22.57 17.32 15.42
N ALA A 142 -23.16 16.38 14.67
CA ALA A 142 -24.49 16.57 14.08
C ALA A 142 -25.62 16.65 15.13
N ASP A 143 -25.47 15.93 16.26
CA ASP A 143 -26.45 15.97 17.35
C ASP A 143 -26.39 17.29 18.16
N ILE A 144 -25.21 17.92 18.26
CA ILE A 144 -25.04 19.23 18.94
C ILE A 144 -25.65 20.37 18.11
N GLY A 145 -25.78 20.20 16.79
CA GLY A 145 -26.33 21.20 15.88
C GLY A 145 -27.85 21.18 15.78
N LYS A 146 -28.56 20.37 16.57
CA LYS A 146 -30.02 20.34 16.72
C LYS A 146 -30.43 21.08 18.00
#